data_3d93df6f86692369ee1732340380245a
#
_entry.id   3d93df6f86692369ee1732340380245a
#
_cell.length_a   1.000
_cell.length_b   1.000
_cell.length_c   1.000
_cell.angle_alpha   90.00
_cell.angle_beta   90.00
_cell.angle_gamma   90.00
#
_symmetry.space_group_name_H-M   'P 1'
#
loop_
_entity.id
_entity.type
_entity.pdbx_description
1 polymer ?
#
loop_
_entity_poly.entity_id
_entity_poly.type
_entity_poly.pdbx_seq_one_letter_code
_entity_poly.pdbx_strand_id
1 'polypeptide(L)'
;MLNLKRKNIKLLDCTLRDGGYYNNWNFSKTFIKKYLLEIEKANIRNIEIGFRFFKQKKKLGSLGYSKDSFLKKLNIPKKINICVMVNSEDFLNKTNNKKDHIFNIKNKSRIDTIRFATHFRDINNIIPYLKEVKKLGYKVIVNLMQCNDRSENE
;
A
#
# COMPACT_ATOMS: atom_id res chain seq x y z
N MET A 1 3.60 12.11 -33.36
CA MET A 1 3.35 10.80 -32.73
C MET A 1 4.49 10.51 -31.78
N LEU A 2 4.25 10.57 -30.47
CA LEU A 2 5.23 10.17 -29.45
C LEU A 2 5.48 8.67 -29.57
N ASN A 3 6.66 8.30 -29.99
CA ASN A 3 7.10 6.91 -30.08
C ASN A 3 7.42 6.41 -28.65
N LEU A 4 6.38 6.18 -27.87
CA LEU A 4 6.47 5.57 -26.54
C LEU A 4 6.98 4.13 -26.73
N LYS A 5 8.31 3.97 -26.66
CA LYS A 5 8.92 2.66 -26.50
C LYS A 5 8.24 2.01 -25.30
N ARG A 6 7.42 0.96 -25.53
CA ARG A 6 6.67 0.18 -24.52
C ARG A 6 7.55 -0.55 -23.50
N LYS A 7 8.79 -0.07 -23.28
CA LYS A 7 9.73 -0.64 -22.33
C LYS A 7 9.35 -0.21 -20.92
N ASN A 8 8.87 -1.18 -20.14
CA ASN A 8 8.76 -1.14 -18.68
C ASN A 8 7.51 -0.48 -18.04
N ILE A 9 6.35 -0.51 -18.68
CA ILE A 9 5.10 -0.18 -18.00
C ILE A 9 4.84 -1.26 -16.93
N LYS A 10 4.72 -0.84 -15.67
CA LYS A 10 4.33 -1.69 -14.55
C LYS A 10 2.90 -1.36 -14.15
N LEU A 11 2.02 -2.33 -14.24
CA LEU A 11 0.64 -2.20 -13.78
C LEU A 11 0.59 -2.45 -12.26
N LEU A 12 -0.13 -1.60 -11.54
CA LEU A 12 -0.53 -1.81 -10.15
C LEU A 12 -2.06 -1.92 -10.11
N ASP A 13 -2.58 -3.10 -9.81
CA ASP A 13 -4.01 -3.28 -9.61
C ASP A 13 -4.40 -2.84 -8.19
N CYS A 14 -5.37 -1.93 -8.11
CA CYS A 14 -5.84 -1.36 -6.84
C CYS A 14 -7.27 -1.81 -6.48
N THR A 15 -7.81 -2.82 -7.16
CA THR A 15 -9.21 -3.25 -7.02
C THR A 15 -9.63 -3.49 -5.58
N LEU A 16 -8.84 -4.23 -4.80
CA LEU A 16 -9.19 -4.53 -3.40
C LEU A 16 -9.03 -3.31 -2.48
N ARG A 17 -8.03 -2.47 -2.76
CA ARG A 17 -7.83 -1.26 -1.96
C ARG A 17 -8.97 -0.26 -2.22
N ASP A 18 -9.31 0.01 -3.48
CA ASP A 18 -10.37 0.95 -3.84
C ASP A 18 -11.76 0.38 -3.53
N GLY A 19 -12.03 -0.87 -3.85
CA GLY A 19 -13.29 -1.52 -3.52
C GLY A 19 -13.58 -1.59 -2.03
N GLY A 20 -12.53 -1.53 -1.20
CA GLY A 20 -12.67 -1.51 0.25
C GLY A 20 -13.43 -0.30 0.79
N TYR A 21 -13.50 0.83 0.09
CA TYR A 21 -14.31 1.97 0.50
C TYR A 21 -15.81 1.67 0.55
N TYR A 22 -16.28 0.69 -0.24
CA TYR A 22 -17.69 0.30 -0.29
C TYR A 22 -18.09 -0.72 0.79
N ASN A 23 -17.13 -1.56 1.25
CA ASN A 23 -17.41 -2.64 2.20
C ASN A 23 -16.53 -2.62 3.45
N ASN A 24 -15.89 -1.48 3.74
CA ASN A 24 -14.96 -1.30 4.86
C ASN A 24 -13.78 -2.32 4.83
N TRP A 25 -13.28 -2.69 3.66
CA TRP A 25 -12.22 -3.70 3.46
C TRP A 25 -12.56 -5.07 4.04
N ASN A 26 -13.85 -5.38 4.13
CA ASN A 26 -14.34 -6.64 4.64
C ASN A 26 -14.64 -7.61 3.48
N PHE A 27 -13.60 -8.15 2.90
CA PHE A 27 -13.69 -9.18 1.88
C PHE A 27 -13.57 -10.58 2.49
N SER A 28 -14.36 -11.54 1.99
CA SER A 28 -14.22 -12.92 2.43
C SER A 28 -12.90 -13.53 1.95
N LYS A 29 -12.32 -14.43 2.71
CA LYS A 29 -11.08 -15.14 2.33
C LYS A 29 -11.23 -15.86 0.99
N THR A 30 -12.41 -16.43 0.72
CA THR A 30 -12.71 -17.12 -0.53
C THR A 30 -12.66 -16.15 -1.72
N PHE A 31 -13.26 -14.97 -1.57
CA PHE A 31 -13.22 -13.93 -2.59
C PHE A 31 -11.78 -13.49 -2.87
N ILE A 32 -11.01 -13.18 -1.82
CA ILE A 32 -9.59 -12.76 -1.96
C ILE A 32 -8.79 -13.84 -2.69
N LYS A 33 -8.97 -15.13 -2.34
CA LYS A 33 -8.27 -16.24 -2.99
C LYS A 33 -8.62 -16.34 -4.48
N LYS A 34 -9.91 -16.25 -4.84
CA LYS A 34 -10.34 -16.25 -6.25
C LYS A 34 -9.73 -15.07 -7.00
N TYR A 35 -9.82 -13.87 -6.44
CA TYR A 35 -9.21 -12.68 -7.03
C TYR A 35 -7.70 -12.87 -7.29
N LEU A 36 -6.94 -13.38 -6.32
CA LEU A 36 -5.50 -13.61 -6.47
C LEU A 36 -5.18 -14.60 -7.59
N LEU A 37 -6.00 -15.65 -7.77
CA LEU A 37 -5.85 -16.61 -8.86
C LEU A 37 -6.10 -15.95 -10.24
N GLU A 38 -7.13 -15.12 -10.36
CA GLU A 38 -7.42 -14.43 -11.62
C GLU A 38 -6.37 -13.37 -11.95
N ILE A 39 -5.87 -12.64 -10.97
CA ILE A 39 -4.73 -11.71 -11.11
C ILE A 39 -3.48 -12.45 -11.61
N GLU A 40 -3.20 -13.64 -11.08
CA GLU A 40 -2.05 -14.44 -11.52
C GLU A 40 -2.22 -14.92 -12.96
N LYS A 41 -3.43 -15.42 -13.34
CA LYS A 41 -3.78 -15.81 -14.73
C LYS A 41 -3.65 -14.64 -15.70
N ALA A 42 -4.10 -13.44 -15.29
CA ALA A 42 -3.97 -12.22 -16.07
C ALA A 42 -2.53 -11.68 -16.16
N ASN A 43 -1.56 -12.38 -15.55
CA ASN A 43 -0.15 -11.98 -15.50
C ASN A 43 0.09 -10.59 -14.87
N ILE A 44 -0.81 -10.13 -13.99
CA ILE A 44 -0.64 -8.91 -13.22
C ILE A 44 0.29 -9.21 -12.05
N ARG A 45 1.36 -8.44 -11.93
CA ARG A 45 2.46 -8.72 -10.98
C ARG A 45 2.42 -7.88 -9.71
N ASN A 46 1.73 -6.76 -9.71
CA ASN A 46 1.69 -5.88 -8.55
C ASN A 46 0.22 -5.58 -8.21
N ILE A 47 -0.13 -5.77 -6.95
CA ILE A 47 -1.46 -5.46 -6.44
C ILE A 47 -1.38 -4.62 -5.17
N GLU A 48 -2.24 -3.64 -5.03
CA GLU A 48 -2.46 -2.91 -3.79
C GLU A 48 -3.62 -3.57 -3.05
N ILE A 49 -3.26 -4.42 -2.10
CA ILE A 49 -4.22 -5.33 -1.47
C ILE A 49 -5.17 -4.63 -0.48
N GLY A 50 -4.79 -3.48 0.03
CA GLY A 50 -5.59 -2.72 0.98
C GLY A 50 -4.78 -1.64 1.67
N PHE A 51 -5.28 -1.21 2.82
CA PHE A 51 -4.61 -0.24 3.68
C PHE A 51 -3.83 -0.91 4.82
N ARG A 52 -2.95 -0.13 5.43
CA ARG A 52 -2.34 -0.40 6.72
C ARG A 52 -2.69 0.76 7.66
N PHE A 53 -3.97 0.86 8.09
CA PHE A 53 -4.38 1.86 9.08
C PHE A 53 -3.74 1.59 10.43
N PHE A 54 -3.30 2.64 11.12
CA PHE A 54 -2.60 2.55 12.41
C PHE A 54 -3.56 2.42 13.58
N LYS A 55 -4.66 3.19 13.54
CA LYS A 55 -5.69 3.14 14.58
C LYS A 55 -6.70 2.05 14.27
N GLN A 56 -6.98 1.21 15.26
CA GLN A 56 -7.99 0.18 15.12
C GLN A 56 -9.39 0.83 15.12
N LYS A 57 -10.09 0.71 13.99
CA LYS A 57 -11.48 1.15 13.82
C LYS A 57 -12.36 -0.09 13.87
N LYS A 58 -13.36 -0.14 14.77
CA LYS A 58 -14.21 -1.31 15.05
C LYS A 58 -14.90 -1.95 13.83
N LYS A 59 -15.06 -1.20 12.73
CA LYS A 59 -15.83 -1.63 11.55
C LYS A 59 -14.98 -2.07 10.35
N LEU A 60 -13.65 -2.03 10.42
CA LEU A 60 -12.82 -2.34 9.26
C LEU A 60 -12.47 -3.81 9.20
N GLY A 61 -12.57 -4.39 8.00
CA GLY A 61 -12.14 -5.73 7.70
C GLY A 61 -10.61 -5.91 7.64
N SER A 62 -10.18 -7.14 7.43
CA SER A 62 -8.76 -7.51 7.50
C SER A 62 -7.86 -6.77 6.52
N LEU A 63 -8.37 -6.39 5.33
CA LEU A 63 -7.61 -5.64 4.32
C LEU A 63 -7.48 -4.14 4.64
N GLY A 64 -8.26 -3.59 5.56
CA GLY A 64 -8.02 -2.25 6.11
C GLY A 64 -6.74 -2.18 6.94
N TYR A 65 -6.31 -3.30 7.50
CA TYR A 65 -5.07 -3.38 8.30
C TYR A 65 -3.95 -4.14 7.60
N SER A 66 -4.27 -4.99 6.65
CA SER A 66 -3.33 -5.83 5.88
C SER A 66 -2.18 -6.39 6.75
N LYS A 67 -2.51 -6.90 7.96
CA LYS A 67 -1.52 -7.41 8.92
C LYS A 67 -0.76 -8.60 8.34
N ASP A 68 0.54 -8.70 8.61
CA ASP A 68 1.39 -9.79 8.12
C ASP A 68 0.86 -11.16 8.52
N SER A 69 0.31 -11.30 9.74
CA SER A 69 -0.32 -12.54 10.23
C SER A 69 -1.54 -12.96 9.39
N PHE A 70 -2.28 -11.99 8.84
CA PHE A 70 -3.40 -12.25 7.94
C PHE A 70 -2.91 -12.57 6.53
N LEU A 71 -1.99 -11.77 5.98
CA LEU A 71 -1.46 -11.96 4.63
C LEU A 71 -0.77 -13.30 4.44
N LYS A 72 -0.06 -13.79 5.46
CA LYS A 72 0.56 -15.14 5.46
C LYS A 72 -0.45 -16.26 5.29
N LYS A 73 -1.71 -16.07 5.71
CA LYS A 73 -2.78 -17.09 5.61
C LYS A 73 -3.49 -17.08 4.25
N LEU A 74 -3.18 -16.14 3.35
CA LEU A 74 -3.87 -16.00 2.06
C LEU A 74 -3.27 -16.85 0.93
N ASN A 75 -2.13 -17.51 1.16
CA ASN A 75 -1.41 -18.29 0.13
C ASN A 75 -1.18 -17.48 -1.16
N ILE A 76 -0.72 -16.24 -1.01
CA ILE A 76 -0.46 -15.31 -2.13
C ILE A 76 0.60 -15.90 -3.04
N PRO A 77 0.36 -16.00 -4.38
CA PRO A 77 1.34 -16.50 -5.33
C PRO A 77 2.67 -15.74 -5.24
N LYS A 78 3.80 -16.47 -5.30
CA LYS A 78 5.15 -15.89 -5.14
C LYS A 78 5.48 -14.80 -6.17
N LYS A 79 4.85 -14.89 -7.35
CA LYS A 79 5.07 -13.95 -8.46
C LYS A 79 4.36 -12.60 -8.26
N ILE A 80 3.43 -12.51 -7.32
CA ILE A 80 2.67 -11.28 -7.06
C ILE A 80 3.38 -10.47 -5.98
N ASN A 81 3.73 -9.23 -6.29
CA ASN A 81 4.22 -8.23 -5.35
C ASN A 81 3.04 -7.57 -4.64
N ILE A 82 3.07 -7.52 -3.33
CA ILE A 82 2.04 -6.89 -2.51
C ILE A 82 2.42 -5.47 -2.17
N CYS A 83 1.53 -4.54 -2.55
CA CYS A 83 1.54 -3.16 -2.10
C CYS A 83 0.46 -2.96 -1.03
N VAL A 84 0.73 -2.10 -0.06
CA VAL A 84 -0.27 -1.57 0.87
C VAL A 84 -0.20 -0.05 0.87
N MET A 85 -1.37 0.59 1.01
CA MET A 85 -1.43 2.04 1.19
C MET A 85 -1.40 2.41 2.68
N VAL A 86 -0.75 3.52 2.99
CA VAL A 86 -0.78 4.18 4.30
C VAL A 86 -1.08 5.66 4.12
N ASN A 87 -1.77 6.25 5.08
CA ASN A 87 -1.94 7.69 5.10
C ASN A 87 -0.73 8.34 5.76
N SER A 88 -0.13 9.33 5.12
CA SER A 88 0.99 10.08 5.67
C SER A 88 0.63 10.76 7.00
N GLU A 89 -0.59 11.25 7.14
CA GLU A 89 -1.10 11.84 8.38
C GLU A 89 -0.98 10.89 9.59
N ASP A 90 -1.14 9.58 9.38
CA ASP A 90 -1.00 8.61 10.48
C ASP A 90 0.43 8.58 11.05
N PHE A 91 1.45 8.93 10.25
CA PHE A 91 2.83 9.08 10.70
C PHE A 91 3.07 10.43 11.38
N LEU A 92 2.52 11.51 10.82
CA LEU A 92 2.73 12.87 11.30
C LEU A 92 2.03 13.12 12.63
N ASN A 93 0.85 12.52 12.83
CA ASN A 93 0.04 12.66 14.04
C ASN A 93 0.46 11.70 15.18
N LYS A 94 1.54 10.95 15.03
CA LYS A 94 2.09 10.15 16.14
C LYS A 94 2.71 11.09 17.15
N THR A 95 1.99 11.35 18.25
CA THR A 95 2.58 11.86 19.49
C THR A 95 3.68 10.89 19.95
N ASN A 96 4.79 11.43 20.40
CA ASN A 96 6.10 10.79 20.67
C ASN A 96 6.15 9.57 21.60
N ASN A 97 5.05 8.92 21.90
CA ASN A 97 4.98 7.78 22.81
C ASN A 97 4.64 6.49 22.07
N LYS A 98 5.69 5.74 21.81
CA LYS A 98 5.87 4.37 21.30
C LYS A 98 6.24 4.28 19.84
N LYS A 99 7.48 3.88 19.63
CA LYS A 99 8.01 3.24 18.40
C LYS A 99 7.29 1.90 18.15
N ASP A 100 5.99 1.90 18.02
CA ASP A 100 5.30 0.73 17.48
C ASP A 100 5.73 0.63 16.03
N HIS A 101 6.67 -0.26 15.76
CA HIS A 101 7.09 -0.61 14.42
C HIS A 101 5.86 -1.16 13.68
N ILE A 102 5.18 -0.29 12.94
CA ILE A 102 3.99 -0.65 12.16
C ILE A 102 4.36 -1.69 11.11
N PHE A 103 5.60 -1.65 10.67
CA PHE A 103 6.17 -2.59 9.74
C PHE A 103 7.31 -3.39 10.38
N ASN A 104 7.27 -4.70 10.20
CA ASN A 104 8.41 -5.56 10.42
C ASN A 104 9.50 -5.29 9.40
N ILE A 105 10.73 -5.78 9.61
CA ILE A 105 11.73 -5.85 8.54
C ILE A 105 11.17 -6.67 7.37
N LYS A 106 11.51 -6.29 6.14
CA LYS A 106 10.94 -6.86 4.90
C LYS A 106 10.97 -8.39 4.84
N ASN A 107 12.03 -9.03 5.30
CA ASN A 107 12.16 -10.48 5.27
C ASN A 107 11.14 -11.24 6.15
N LYS A 108 10.50 -10.57 7.10
CA LYS A 108 9.42 -11.12 7.94
C LYS A 108 8.02 -10.78 7.43
N SER A 109 7.91 -10.00 6.35
CA SER A 109 6.65 -9.50 5.79
C SER A 109 6.39 -10.05 4.39
N ARG A 110 5.10 -10.24 4.07
CA ARG A 110 4.66 -10.55 2.70
C ARG A 110 4.47 -9.28 1.85
N ILE A 111 4.47 -8.11 2.47
CA ILE A 111 4.38 -6.81 1.79
C ILE A 111 5.71 -6.52 1.11
N ASP A 112 5.66 -6.05 -0.13
CA ASP A 112 6.84 -5.70 -0.93
C ASP A 112 7.01 -4.20 -1.07
N THR A 113 5.89 -3.48 -1.15
CA THR A 113 5.85 -2.05 -1.42
C THR A 113 4.92 -1.35 -0.44
N ILE A 114 5.32 -0.20 0.06
CA ILE A 114 4.50 0.68 0.88
C ILE A 114 4.28 1.97 0.10
N ARG A 115 3.00 2.30 -0.15
CA ARG A 115 2.61 3.49 -0.88
C ARG A 115 1.98 4.50 0.07
N PHE A 116 2.60 5.66 0.18
CA PHE A 116 2.16 6.74 1.05
C PHE A 116 1.20 7.66 0.30
N ALA A 117 -0.04 7.77 0.77
CA ALA A 117 -0.98 8.80 0.35
C ALA A 117 -0.63 10.08 1.09
N THR A 118 -0.10 11.08 0.37
CA THR A 118 0.53 12.27 0.94
C THR A 118 -0.05 13.51 0.29
N HIS A 119 -0.52 14.47 1.08
CA HIS A 119 -0.84 15.80 0.57
C HIS A 119 0.43 16.58 0.23
N PHE A 120 0.34 17.46 -0.76
CA PHE A 120 1.49 18.26 -1.19
C PHE A 120 2.16 18.99 -0.03
N ARG A 121 1.37 19.64 0.84
CA ARG A 121 1.86 20.37 2.02
C ARG A 121 2.69 19.52 3.01
N ASP A 122 2.50 18.21 3.00
CA ASP A 122 3.09 17.28 3.97
C ASP A 122 4.34 16.57 3.44
N ILE A 123 4.70 16.82 2.17
CA ILE A 123 5.75 16.05 1.49
C ILE A 123 7.10 16.13 2.21
N ASN A 124 7.50 17.31 2.64
CA ASN A 124 8.77 17.50 3.35
C ASN A 124 8.78 16.83 4.73
N ASN A 125 7.63 16.84 5.41
CA ASN A 125 7.48 16.28 6.75
C ASN A 125 7.49 14.75 6.75
N ILE A 126 7.09 14.11 5.63
CA ILE A 126 7.05 12.65 5.53
C ILE A 126 8.38 12.03 5.13
N ILE A 127 9.31 12.78 4.56
CA ILE A 127 10.62 12.28 4.07
C ILE A 127 11.37 11.43 5.11
N PRO A 128 11.49 11.79 6.40
CA PRO A 128 12.17 10.97 7.39
C PRO A 128 11.55 9.57 7.51
N TYR A 129 10.23 9.48 7.47
CA TYR A 129 9.50 8.21 7.56
C TYR A 129 9.65 7.36 6.30
N LEU A 130 9.69 7.98 5.11
CA LEU A 130 10.00 7.27 3.86
C LEU A 130 11.38 6.61 3.94
N LYS A 131 12.38 7.33 4.46
CA LYS A 131 13.76 6.82 4.66
C LYS A 131 13.77 5.67 5.67
N GLU A 132 13.03 5.78 6.77
CA GLU A 132 12.90 4.72 7.77
C GLU A 132 12.31 3.45 7.17
N VAL A 133 11.18 3.55 6.48
CA VAL A 133 10.52 2.42 5.84
C VAL A 133 11.42 1.78 4.76
N LYS A 134 12.16 2.60 4.01
CA LYS A 134 13.14 2.11 3.04
C LYS A 134 14.28 1.35 3.71
N LYS A 135 14.77 1.79 4.88
CA LYS A 135 15.80 1.07 5.67
C LYS A 135 15.32 -0.29 6.17
N LEU A 136 14.00 -0.47 6.38
CA LEU A 136 13.42 -1.78 6.69
C LEU A 136 13.41 -2.75 5.48
N GLY A 137 13.81 -2.29 4.28
CA GLY A 137 13.94 -3.08 3.06
C GLY A 137 12.74 -3.03 2.12
N TYR A 138 11.75 -2.20 2.37
CA TYR A 138 10.57 -2.04 1.48
C TYR A 138 10.86 -1.15 0.29
N LYS A 139 10.16 -1.40 -0.82
CA LYS A 139 9.98 -0.40 -1.87
C LYS A 139 9.01 0.65 -1.36
N VAL A 140 9.31 1.92 -1.67
CA VAL A 140 8.49 3.05 -1.23
C VAL A 140 8.00 3.81 -2.44
N ILE A 141 6.70 4.14 -2.44
CA ILE A 141 6.05 4.97 -3.45
C ILE A 141 5.33 6.10 -2.72
N VAL A 142 5.39 7.31 -3.26
CA VAL A 142 4.58 8.44 -2.81
C VAL A 142 3.47 8.67 -3.83
N ASN A 143 2.22 8.65 -3.35
CA ASN A 143 1.06 9.09 -4.09
C ASN A 143 0.73 10.51 -3.66
N LEU A 144 1.20 11.48 -4.45
CA LEU A 144 0.96 12.87 -4.17
C LEU A 144 -0.47 13.21 -4.55
N MET A 145 -1.26 13.64 -3.56
CA MET A 145 -2.67 13.94 -3.72
C MET A 145 -2.89 15.46 -3.88
N GLN A 146 -3.95 15.81 -4.65
CA GLN A 146 -4.41 17.20 -4.79
C GLN A 146 -3.28 18.16 -5.21
N CYS A 147 -2.53 17.78 -6.26
CA CYS A 147 -1.44 18.58 -6.81
C CYS A 147 -1.81 19.32 -8.10
N ASN A 148 -3.08 19.24 -8.54
CA ASN A 148 -3.56 19.89 -9.76
C ASN A 148 -3.53 21.43 -9.71
N ASP A 149 -3.53 22.00 -8.49
CA ASP A 149 -3.50 23.46 -8.27
C ASP A 149 -2.07 24.00 -8.10
N ARG A 150 -1.06 23.18 -8.43
CA ARG A 150 0.35 23.55 -8.28
C ARG A 150 0.98 23.93 -9.61
N SER A 151 1.92 24.87 -9.54
CA SER A 151 2.72 25.24 -10.69
C SER A 151 3.81 24.18 -10.96
N GLU A 152 4.38 24.20 -12.19
CA GLU A 152 5.49 23.32 -12.55
C GLU A 152 6.76 23.54 -11.72
N ASN A 153 6.88 24.71 -11.07
CA ASN A 153 8.03 25.09 -10.25
C ASN A 153 7.90 24.68 -8.78
N GLU A 154 6.72 24.20 -8.34
CA GLU A 154 6.47 23.69 -6.99
C GLU A 154 6.61 22.16 -6.93
#